data_2b7de30a38c9292fb1d3b09382282931
#
_entry.id   2b7de30a38c9292fb1d3b09382282931
#
_cell.length_a   1.000
_cell.length_b   1.000
_cell.length_c   1.000
_cell.angle_alpha   90.00
_cell.angle_beta   90.00
_cell.angle_gamma   90.00
#
_symmetry.space_group_name_H-M   'P 1'
#
loop_
_entity.id
_entity.type
_entity.pdbx_description
1 polymer ?
#
loop_
_entity_poly.entity_id
_entity_poly.type
_entity_poly.pdbx_seq_one_letter_code
_entity_poly.pdbx_strand_id
1 'polypeptide(L)'
;MIDMVAVNREVERGRAELAASSEGILGIAQRKRIWVAMDDPDDPEASYRHRTYLKVACVRHVQHYWDRTFPSNPGVEEMLALTQALIDRKADPKRAEKQAYEFFDDIMAHTNVTPDLEPAIGVADAASKTVFSACCRNPDYDTAEDEDDDDELLPDALEPSYSCASAAAGGMNWQPAEELDIEARRAFWTWYLDVAILWALTT
;
A
#
# COMPACT_ATOMS: atom_id res chain seq x y z
N MET A 1 -5.22 18.77 -14.87
CA MET A 1 -4.77 17.62 -15.72
C MET A 1 -3.42 17.15 -15.23
N ILE A 2 -3.22 15.84 -15.04
CA ILE A 2 -1.99 15.24 -14.53
C ILE A 2 -0.82 15.51 -15.51
N ASP A 3 0.32 15.90 -14.98
CA ASP A 3 1.57 16.03 -15.73
C ASP A 3 2.26 14.65 -15.87
N MET A 4 1.93 13.91 -16.93
CA MET A 4 2.53 12.62 -17.21
C MET A 4 4.06 12.67 -17.44
N VAL A 5 4.63 13.84 -17.78
CA VAL A 5 6.08 13.99 -17.88
C VAL A 5 6.70 14.00 -16.49
N ALA A 6 6.06 14.67 -15.53
CA ALA A 6 6.47 14.63 -14.13
C ALA A 6 6.34 13.21 -13.54
N VAL A 7 5.22 12.53 -13.75
CA VAL A 7 5.01 11.14 -13.29
C VAL A 7 6.13 10.23 -13.83
N ASN A 8 6.35 10.24 -15.14
CA ASN A 8 7.37 9.38 -15.76
C ASN A 8 8.78 9.69 -15.22
N ARG A 9 9.11 10.96 -14.98
CA ARG A 9 10.38 11.37 -14.40
C ARG A 9 10.58 10.78 -13.00
N GLU A 10 9.56 10.85 -12.14
CA GLU A 10 9.66 10.31 -10.77
C GLU A 10 9.66 8.77 -10.76
N VAL A 11 8.95 8.13 -11.69
CA VAL A 11 9.02 6.67 -11.88
C VAL A 11 10.43 6.24 -12.30
N GLU A 12 11.08 6.94 -13.24
CA GLU A 12 12.47 6.64 -13.64
C GLU A 12 13.47 6.84 -12.49
N ARG A 13 13.26 7.86 -11.65
CA ARG A 13 14.06 8.03 -10.43
C ARG A 13 13.86 6.86 -9.46
N GLY A 14 12.61 6.43 -9.27
CA GLY A 14 12.30 5.26 -8.46
C GLY A 14 12.98 3.98 -8.98
N ARG A 15 13.01 3.76 -10.29
CA ARG A 15 13.75 2.63 -10.89
C ARG A 15 15.25 2.70 -10.60
N ALA A 16 15.85 3.89 -10.71
CA ALA A 16 17.27 4.08 -10.42
C ALA A 16 17.58 3.85 -8.93
N GLU A 17 16.72 4.34 -8.01
CA GLU A 17 16.84 4.11 -6.58
C GLU A 17 16.73 2.62 -6.24
N LEU A 18 15.69 1.95 -6.75
CA LEU A 18 15.49 0.52 -6.55
C LEU A 18 16.66 -0.32 -7.09
N ALA A 19 17.21 0.04 -8.24
CA ALA A 19 18.37 -0.64 -8.81
C ALA A 19 19.65 -0.45 -7.97
N ALA A 20 19.78 0.67 -7.27
CA ALA A 20 20.90 0.96 -6.38
C ALA A 20 20.74 0.34 -4.99
N SER A 21 19.53 -0.01 -4.58
CA SER A 21 19.22 -0.62 -3.28
C SER A 21 19.70 -2.06 -3.23
N SER A 22 20.63 -2.40 -2.32
CA SER A 22 21.04 -3.80 -2.06
C SER A 22 19.90 -4.63 -1.46
N GLU A 23 18.98 -3.98 -0.74
CA GLU A 23 17.86 -4.61 -0.01
C GLU A 23 16.54 -4.60 -0.79
N GLY A 24 16.56 -4.11 -2.03
CA GLY A 24 15.36 -4.09 -2.88
C GLY A 24 14.27 -3.14 -2.36
N ILE A 25 14.65 -2.07 -1.66
CA ILE A 25 13.73 -1.09 -1.05
C ILE A 25 13.52 0.08 -2.01
N LEU A 26 12.27 0.52 -2.16
CA LEU A 26 11.87 1.80 -2.72
C LEU A 26 11.38 2.68 -1.55
N GLY A 27 12.21 3.63 -1.12
CA GLY A 27 11.98 4.46 0.06
C GLY A 27 10.72 5.33 -0.02
N ILE A 28 10.17 5.69 1.14
CA ILE A 28 8.96 6.52 1.23
C ILE A 28 9.15 7.89 0.59
N ALA A 29 10.33 8.50 0.72
CA ALA A 29 10.64 9.79 0.10
C ALA A 29 10.45 9.75 -1.43
N GLN A 30 10.85 8.67 -2.10
CA GLN A 30 10.64 8.52 -3.55
C GLN A 30 9.18 8.22 -3.87
N ARG A 31 8.49 7.42 -3.06
CA ARG A 31 7.06 7.16 -3.23
C ARG A 31 6.23 8.44 -3.09
N LYS A 32 6.51 9.28 -2.09
CA LYS A 32 5.88 10.60 -1.93
C LYS A 32 6.06 11.48 -3.16
N ARG A 33 7.27 11.53 -3.76
CA ARG A 33 7.49 12.28 -5.01
C ARG A 33 6.62 11.76 -6.17
N ILE A 34 6.43 10.45 -6.26
CA ILE A 34 5.53 9.85 -7.25
C ILE A 34 4.08 10.24 -6.98
N TRP A 35 3.61 10.14 -5.72
CA TRP A 35 2.23 10.50 -5.35
C TRP A 35 1.92 11.97 -5.64
N VAL A 36 2.83 12.87 -5.29
CA VAL A 36 2.70 14.30 -5.64
C VAL A 36 2.63 14.51 -7.16
N ALA A 37 3.41 13.75 -7.94
CA ALA A 37 3.35 13.85 -9.40
C ALA A 37 2.07 13.26 -10.00
N MET A 38 1.40 12.35 -9.29
CA MET A 38 0.10 11.75 -9.69
C MET A 38 -1.10 12.66 -9.37
N ASP A 39 -0.91 13.74 -8.63
CA ASP A 39 -2.00 14.65 -8.29
C ASP A 39 -2.45 15.45 -9.50
N ASP A 40 -3.76 15.59 -9.64
CA ASP A 40 -4.39 16.53 -10.57
C ASP A 40 -4.75 17.81 -9.80
N PRO A 41 -4.05 18.94 -10.02
CA PRO A 41 -4.30 20.17 -9.28
C PRO A 41 -5.67 20.77 -9.59
N ASP A 42 -6.29 20.39 -10.71
CA ASP A 42 -7.60 20.86 -11.13
C ASP A 42 -8.73 19.93 -10.68
N ASP A 43 -8.41 18.69 -10.24
CA ASP A 43 -9.40 17.67 -9.83
C ASP A 43 -8.93 16.88 -8.59
N PRO A 44 -9.17 17.39 -7.37
CA PRO A 44 -8.85 16.68 -6.14
C PRO A 44 -9.56 15.32 -5.97
N GLU A 45 -10.73 15.16 -6.59
CA GLU A 45 -11.46 13.89 -6.55
C GLU A 45 -10.77 12.83 -7.43
N ALA A 46 -10.24 13.22 -8.59
CA ALA A 46 -9.41 12.33 -9.41
C ALA A 46 -8.13 11.93 -8.65
N SER A 47 -7.43 12.88 -8.03
CA SER A 47 -6.24 12.62 -7.20
C SER A 47 -6.54 11.62 -6.08
N TYR A 48 -7.65 11.81 -5.34
CA TYR A 48 -8.11 10.86 -4.33
C TYR A 48 -8.34 9.46 -4.89
N ARG A 49 -8.97 9.36 -6.06
CA ARG A 49 -9.26 8.07 -6.71
C ARG A 49 -7.97 7.38 -7.15
N HIS A 50 -7.05 8.09 -7.81
CA HIS A 50 -5.76 7.54 -8.25
C HIS A 50 -4.95 7.00 -7.08
N ARG A 51 -4.83 7.77 -5.99
CA ARG A 51 -4.18 7.34 -4.76
C ARG A 51 -4.82 6.07 -4.19
N THR A 52 -6.16 6.05 -4.09
CA THR A 52 -6.86 4.90 -3.49
C THR A 52 -6.77 3.66 -4.39
N TYR A 53 -6.91 3.80 -5.70
CA TYR A 53 -6.76 2.68 -6.63
C TYR A 53 -5.34 2.11 -6.65
N LEU A 54 -4.30 2.95 -6.51
CA LEU A 54 -2.93 2.48 -6.40
C LEU A 54 -2.77 1.53 -5.20
N LYS A 55 -3.34 1.86 -4.04
CA LYS A 55 -3.33 1.02 -2.85
C LYS A 55 -4.12 -0.27 -3.04
N VAL A 56 -5.31 -0.18 -3.64
CA VAL A 56 -6.10 -1.37 -4.01
C VAL A 56 -5.30 -2.30 -4.93
N ALA A 57 -4.59 -1.75 -5.92
CA ALA A 57 -3.75 -2.55 -6.81
C ALA A 57 -2.64 -3.27 -6.03
N CYS A 58 -1.97 -2.58 -5.09
CA CYS A 58 -0.94 -3.17 -4.24
C CYS A 58 -1.47 -4.35 -3.44
N VAL A 59 -2.60 -4.18 -2.75
CA VAL A 59 -3.24 -5.27 -1.98
C VAL A 59 -3.60 -6.45 -2.88
N ARG A 60 -4.22 -6.19 -4.04
CA ARG A 60 -4.58 -7.23 -5.02
C ARG A 60 -3.37 -8.02 -5.51
N HIS A 61 -2.25 -7.36 -5.72
CA HIS A 61 -1.02 -8.01 -6.21
C HIS A 61 -0.49 -9.05 -5.23
N VAL A 62 -0.57 -8.79 -3.93
CA VAL A 62 -0.07 -9.69 -2.87
C VAL A 62 -1.16 -10.51 -2.19
N GLN A 63 -2.43 -10.35 -2.55
CA GLN A 63 -3.57 -11.01 -1.91
C GLN A 63 -3.44 -12.54 -1.86
N HIS A 64 -2.74 -13.14 -2.81
CA HIS A 64 -2.53 -14.58 -2.87
C HIS A 64 -1.82 -15.16 -1.64
N TYR A 65 -1.07 -14.35 -0.86
CA TYR A 65 -0.51 -14.77 0.44
C TYR A 65 -1.62 -14.98 1.47
N TRP A 66 -2.60 -14.05 1.51
CA TRP A 66 -3.79 -14.18 2.36
C TRP A 66 -4.63 -15.40 1.99
N ASP A 67 -4.98 -15.53 0.71
CA ASP A 67 -5.87 -16.58 0.21
C ASP A 67 -5.30 -17.97 0.46
N ARG A 68 -3.98 -18.13 0.40
CA ARG A 68 -3.28 -19.38 0.69
C ARG A 68 -3.30 -19.73 2.17
N THR A 69 -3.14 -18.74 3.03
CA THR A 69 -3.05 -18.91 4.48
C THR A 69 -4.45 -19.04 5.11
N PHE A 70 -5.41 -18.26 4.63
CA PHE A 70 -6.77 -18.20 5.14
C PHE A 70 -7.82 -18.45 4.02
N PRO A 71 -7.85 -19.63 3.40
CA PRO A 71 -8.58 -19.88 2.13
C PRO A 71 -10.10 -19.70 2.21
N SER A 72 -10.67 -19.65 3.40
CA SER A 72 -12.12 -19.46 3.62
C SER A 72 -12.45 -18.11 4.28
N ASN A 73 -11.47 -17.24 4.46
CA ASN A 73 -11.67 -15.95 5.10
C ASN A 73 -11.78 -14.84 4.04
N PRO A 74 -12.97 -14.24 3.84
CA PRO A 74 -13.20 -13.20 2.85
C PRO A 74 -12.71 -11.81 3.31
N GLY A 75 -12.09 -11.67 4.47
CA GLY A 75 -11.83 -10.39 5.12
C GLY A 75 -11.09 -9.38 4.23
N VAL A 76 -10.06 -9.79 3.51
CA VAL A 76 -9.35 -8.89 2.56
C VAL A 76 -10.28 -8.43 1.43
N GLU A 77 -11.09 -9.33 0.86
CA GLU A 77 -12.08 -8.96 -0.15
C GLU A 77 -13.14 -7.98 0.40
N GLU A 78 -13.57 -8.18 1.65
CA GLU A 78 -14.52 -7.29 2.31
C GLU A 78 -13.92 -5.89 2.52
N MET A 79 -12.63 -5.78 2.89
CA MET A 79 -11.93 -4.50 3.00
C MET A 79 -11.79 -3.80 1.65
N LEU A 80 -11.47 -4.52 0.59
CA LEU A 80 -11.39 -3.96 -0.76
C LEU A 80 -12.78 -3.54 -1.29
N ALA A 81 -13.82 -4.30 -1.01
CA ALA A 81 -15.20 -3.92 -1.34
C ALA A 81 -15.65 -2.68 -0.56
N LEU A 82 -15.25 -2.57 0.71
CA LEU A 82 -15.52 -1.40 1.55
C LEU A 82 -14.78 -0.17 1.02
N THR A 83 -13.53 -0.32 0.60
CA THR A 83 -12.75 0.73 -0.08
C THR A 83 -13.46 1.22 -1.33
N GLN A 84 -13.96 0.31 -2.19
CA GLN A 84 -14.72 0.69 -3.37
C GLN A 84 -16.02 1.43 -3.01
N ALA A 85 -16.72 0.99 -1.96
CA ALA A 85 -17.92 1.67 -1.49
C ALA A 85 -17.63 3.09 -0.98
N LEU A 86 -16.46 3.33 -0.38
CA LEU A 86 -16.00 4.67 0.00
C LEU A 86 -15.68 5.54 -1.22
N ILE A 87 -15.00 5.00 -2.24
CA ILE A 87 -14.76 5.70 -3.51
C ILE A 87 -16.09 6.15 -4.11
N ASP A 88 -17.06 5.25 -4.15
CA ASP A 88 -18.41 5.48 -4.72
C ASP A 88 -19.31 6.35 -3.81
N ARG A 89 -18.85 6.77 -2.63
CA ARG A 89 -19.64 7.49 -1.61
C ARG A 89 -20.87 6.72 -1.12
N LYS A 90 -20.81 5.40 -1.11
CA LYS A 90 -21.86 4.48 -0.65
C LYS A 90 -21.65 3.97 0.79
N ALA A 91 -20.49 4.25 1.38
CA ALA A 91 -20.17 3.88 2.77
C ALA A 91 -19.92 5.13 3.61
N ASP A 92 -20.27 5.04 4.91
CA ASP A 92 -19.94 6.06 5.90
C ASP A 92 -18.48 5.90 6.35
N PRO A 93 -17.63 6.94 6.24
CA PRO A 93 -16.21 6.83 6.54
C PRO A 93 -15.91 6.40 7.98
N LYS A 94 -16.64 6.93 8.98
CA LYS A 94 -16.39 6.58 10.39
C LYS A 94 -16.73 5.12 10.70
N ARG A 95 -17.78 4.61 10.06
CA ARG A 95 -18.17 3.21 10.20
C ARG A 95 -17.18 2.30 9.49
N ALA A 96 -16.72 2.70 8.32
CA ALA A 96 -15.73 1.96 7.55
C ALA A 96 -14.38 1.89 8.28
N GLU A 97 -13.91 3.00 8.82
CA GLU A 97 -12.70 3.06 9.65
C GLU A 97 -12.79 2.10 10.85
N LYS A 98 -13.90 2.12 11.58
CA LYS A 98 -14.13 1.18 12.68
C LYS A 98 -14.12 -0.28 12.23
N GLN A 99 -14.76 -0.60 11.11
CA GLN A 99 -14.81 -1.96 10.57
C GLN A 99 -13.39 -2.44 10.15
N ALA A 100 -12.59 -1.58 9.54
CA ALA A 100 -11.23 -1.91 9.16
C ALA A 100 -10.32 -2.13 10.37
N TYR A 101 -10.49 -1.33 11.42
CA TYR A 101 -9.79 -1.53 12.70
C TYR A 101 -10.17 -2.86 13.34
N GLU A 102 -11.48 -3.15 13.46
CA GLU A 102 -11.98 -4.39 14.04
C GLU A 102 -11.50 -5.62 13.24
N PHE A 103 -11.44 -5.54 11.92
CA PHE A 103 -10.91 -6.62 11.08
C PHE A 103 -9.46 -6.95 11.41
N PHE A 104 -8.58 -5.97 11.47
CA PHE A 104 -7.15 -6.20 11.73
C PHE A 104 -6.91 -6.62 13.18
N ASP A 105 -7.59 -5.98 14.14
CA ASP A 105 -7.50 -6.32 15.57
C ASP A 105 -7.95 -7.76 15.83
N ASP A 106 -9.02 -8.22 15.18
CA ASP A 106 -9.52 -9.60 15.30
C ASP A 106 -8.49 -10.63 14.77
N ILE A 107 -7.83 -10.33 13.65
CA ILE A 107 -6.74 -11.16 13.13
C ILE A 107 -5.59 -11.23 14.14
N MET A 108 -5.14 -10.10 14.68
CA MET A 108 -4.04 -10.06 15.64
C MET A 108 -4.39 -10.74 16.96
N ALA A 109 -5.63 -10.61 17.44
CA ALA A 109 -6.10 -11.22 18.68
C ALA A 109 -6.23 -12.75 18.61
N HIS A 110 -6.56 -13.30 17.44
CA HIS A 110 -6.84 -14.72 17.26
C HIS A 110 -5.77 -15.51 16.52
N THR A 111 -4.70 -14.85 16.06
CA THR A 111 -3.60 -15.48 15.33
C THR A 111 -2.32 -15.44 16.16
N ASN A 112 -1.72 -16.60 16.41
CA ASN A 112 -0.37 -16.66 16.95
C ASN A 112 0.62 -16.36 15.81
N VAL A 113 1.13 -15.13 15.75
CA VAL A 113 1.99 -14.67 14.66
C VAL A 113 3.30 -15.47 14.66
N THR A 114 3.55 -16.13 13.54
CA THR A 114 4.77 -16.87 13.26
C THR A 114 5.35 -16.39 11.92
N PRO A 115 6.65 -16.55 11.65
CA PRO A 115 7.26 -16.02 10.41
C PRO A 115 6.57 -16.46 9.12
N ASP A 116 6.00 -17.66 9.07
CA ASP A 116 5.25 -18.16 7.90
C ASP A 116 3.88 -17.51 7.71
N LEU A 117 3.37 -16.82 8.74
CA LEU A 117 2.11 -16.06 8.68
C LEU A 117 2.32 -14.56 8.40
N GLU A 118 3.53 -14.04 8.59
CA GLU A 118 3.84 -12.62 8.38
C GLU A 118 3.39 -12.09 7.02
N PRO A 119 3.58 -12.82 5.88
CA PRO A 119 3.09 -12.36 4.59
C PRO A 119 1.57 -12.13 4.56
N ALA A 120 0.79 -13.06 5.12
CA ALA A 120 -0.66 -12.93 5.14
C ALA A 120 -1.14 -11.81 6.07
N ILE A 121 -0.47 -11.61 7.21
CA ILE A 121 -0.74 -10.52 8.14
C ILE A 121 -0.41 -9.17 7.48
N GLY A 122 0.70 -9.08 6.75
CA GLY A 122 1.04 -7.88 5.98
C GLY A 122 -0.03 -7.53 4.93
N VAL A 123 -0.65 -8.52 4.28
CA VAL A 123 -1.79 -8.29 3.38
C VAL A 123 -3.02 -7.76 4.13
N ALA A 124 -3.33 -8.33 5.31
CA ALA A 124 -4.45 -7.87 6.13
C ALA A 124 -4.25 -6.43 6.62
N ASP A 125 -3.04 -6.11 7.08
CA ASP A 125 -2.63 -4.76 7.48
C ASP A 125 -2.78 -3.77 6.31
N ALA A 126 -2.24 -4.10 5.13
CA ALA A 126 -2.36 -3.28 3.93
C ALA A 126 -3.83 -3.05 3.52
N ALA A 127 -4.67 -4.07 3.60
CA ALA A 127 -6.09 -3.98 3.28
C ALA A 127 -6.84 -3.05 4.25
N SER A 128 -6.58 -3.17 5.56
CA SER A 128 -7.13 -2.30 6.59
C SER A 128 -6.70 -0.84 6.39
N LYS A 129 -5.40 -0.59 6.20
CA LYS A 129 -4.84 0.74 5.94
C LYS A 129 -5.34 1.36 4.62
N THR A 130 -5.64 0.55 3.63
CA THR A 130 -6.26 1.02 2.38
C THR A 130 -7.67 1.60 2.65
N VAL A 131 -8.45 1.00 3.55
CA VAL A 131 -9.73 1.56 3.99
C VAL A 131 -9.53 2.87 4.75
N PHE A 132 -8.56 2.95 5.68
CA PHE A 132 -8.27 4.18 6.43
C PHE A 132 -7.92 5.33 5.48
N SER A 133 -7.03 5.09 4.53
CA SER A 133 -6.69 6.07 3.50
C SER A 133 -7.91 6.49 2.67
N ALA A 134 -8.77 5.54 2.30
CA ALA A 134 -9.99 5.83 1.54
C ALA A 134 -11.03 6.63 2.33
N CYS A 135 -11.00 6.59 3.67
CA CYS A 135 -11.86 7.44 4.51
C CYS A 135 -11.48 8.92 4.43
N CYS A 136 -10.23 9.24 4.07
CA CYS A 136 -9.72 10.59 3.99
C CYS A 136 -9.65 11.06 2.53
N ARG A 137 -10.38 12.14 2.21
CA ARG A 137 -10.39 12.73 0.86
C ARG A 137 -9.42 13.90 0.70
N ASN A 138 -8.64 14.21 1.75
CA ASN A 138 -7.59 15.20 1.63
C ASN A 138 -6.50 14.69 0.66
N PRO A 139 -6.16 15.41 -0.43
CA PRO A 139 -5.12 14.99 -1.36
C PRO A 139 -3.75 14.85 -0.69
N ASP A 140 -3.46 15.65 0.34
CA ASP A 140 -2.18 15.63 1.03
C ASP A 140 -2.07 14.52 2.10
N TYR A 141 -3.08 13.66 2.25
CA TYR A 141 -3.14 12.67 3.34
C TYR A 141 -1.88 11.79 3.45
N ASP A 142 -1.37 11.32 2.32
CA ASP A 142 -0.20 10.43 2.28
C ASP A 142 1.14 11.17 2.22
N THR A 143 1.12 12.50 2.05
CA THR A 143 2.33 13.32 1.88
C THR A 143 2.51 14.33 3.00
N ALA A 144 1.55 14.41 3.94
CA ALA A 144 1.53 15.42 5.01
C ALA A 144 2.59 15.18 6.11
N GLU A 145 3.08 13.96 6.27
CA GLU A 145 4.11 13.64 7.25
C GLU A 145 5.50 13.98 6.71
N ASP A 146 6.36 14.53 7.58
CA ASP A 146 7.70 14.99 7.21
C ASP A 146 8.74 13.83 7.20
N GLU A 147 8.42 12.66 7.77
CA GLU A 147 9.29 11.51 7.78
C GLU A 147 9.59 11.00 6.35
N ASP A 148 10.87 10.84 6.08
CA ASP A 148 11.38 10.37 4.79
C ASP A 148 11.91 8.92 4.85
N ASP A 149 11.76 8.25 6.00
CA ASP A 149 12.14 6.86 6.22
C ASP A 149 10.95 6.05 6.76
N ASP A 150 10.63 4.94 6.11
CA ASP A 150 9.57 4.03 6.58
C ASP A 150 9.83 3.47 7.98
N ASP A 151 11.10 3.27 8.35
CA ASP A 151 11.49 2.69 9.63
C ASP A 151 11.37 3.70 10.80
N GLU A 152 11.22 4.99 10.52
CA GLU A 152 10.94 6.04 11.49
C GLU A 152 9.43 6.20 11.76
N LEU A 153 8.58 5.63 10.89
CA LEU A 153 7.13 5.68 11.05
C LEU A 153 6.65 4.70 12.12
N LEU A 154 5.61 5.10 12.85
CA LEU A 154 4.89 4.19 13.74
C LEU A 154 4.19 3.10 12.90
N PRO A 155 4.01 1.88 13.45
CA PRO A 155 3.38 0.77 12.72
C PRO A 155 2.01 1.09 12.14
N ASP A 156 1.22 1.94 12.79
CA ASP A 156 -0.09 2.39 12.33
C ASP A 156 -0.04 3.48 11.26
N ALA A 157 1.10 4.17 11.12
CA ALA A 157 1.36 5.17 10.09
C ALA A 157 1.98 4.59 8.80
N LEU A 158 2.37 3.31 8.79
CA LEU A 158 2.94 2.66 7.62
C LEU A 158 1.95 2.66 6.44
N GLU A 159 2.44 3.03 5.27
CA GLU A 159 1.59 3.13 4.07
C GLU A 159 1.32 1.74 3.47
N PRO A 160 0.11 1.46 2.91
CA PRO A 160 -0.27 0.14 2.40
C PRO A 160 0.73 -0.52 1.43
N SER A 161 1.40 0.25 0.57
CA SER A 161 2.39 -0.34 -0.36
C SER A 161 3.63 -0.88 0.37
N TYR A 162 4.02 -0.28 1.50
CA TYR A 162 5.07 -0.81 2.36
C TYR A 162 4.68 -2.16 2.95
N SER A 163 3.47 -2.26 3.53
CA SER A 163 2.97 -3.53 4.08
C SER A 163 2.85 -4.62 3.00
N CYS A 164 2.49 -4.24 1.76
CA CYS A 164 2.48 -5.16 0.61
C CYS A 164 3.90 -5.62 0.22
N ALA A 165 4.88 -4.70 0.19
CA ALA A 165 6.27 -5.05 -0.10
C ALA A 165 6.87 -5.95 0.99
N SER A 166 6.52 -5.69 2.25
CA SER A 166 6.89 -6.53 3.40
C SER A 166 6.25 -7.92 3.31
N ALA A 167 4.98 -8.01 2.92
CA ALA A 167 4.34 -9.29 2.64
C ALA A 167 5.05 -10.08 1.54
N ALA A 168 5.49 -9.42 0.48
CA ALA A 168 6.25 -10.06 -0.60
C ALA A 168 7.63 -10.54 -0.13
N ALA A 169 8.30 -9.79 0.74
CA ALA A 169 9.60 -10.14 1.30
C ALA A 169 9.55 -11.19 2.42
N GLY A 170 8.37 -11.45 2.99
CA GLY A 170 8.24 -12.29 4.19
C GLY A 170 8.57 -11.58 5.49
N GLY A 171 8.73 -10.24 5.48
CA GLY A 171 9.00 -9.44 6.69
C GLY A 171 9.32 -7.98 6.41
N MET A 172 9.52 -7.22 7.46
CA MET A 172 9.72 -5.77 7.45
C MET A 172 11.16 -5.39 7.05
N ASN A 173 11.39 -4.09 6.68
CA ASN A 173 12.70 -3.63 6.24
C ASN A 173 13.79 -3.77 7.30
N TRP A 174 13.46 -3.59 8.58
CA TRP A 174 14.41 -3.69 9.69
C TRP A 174 14.79 -5.12 10.12
N GLN A 175 14.16 -6.15 9.56
CA GLN A 175 14.54 -7.53 9.82
C GLN A 175 15.82 -7.89 9.09
N PRO A 176 16.62 -8.87 9.61
CA PRO A 176 17.85 -9.29 8.97
C PRO A 176 17.65 -9.70 7.50
N ALA A 177 18.50 -9.19 6.62
CA ALA A 177 18.35 -9.42 5.17
C ALA A 177 18.39 -10.93 4.80
N GLU A 178 19.07 -11.75 5.58
CA GLU A 178 19.14 -13.22 5.42
C GLU A 178 17.82 -13.93 5.72
N GLU A 179 16.88 -13.27 6.39
CA GLU A 179 15.54 -13.79 6.72
C GLU A 179 14.50 -13.37 5.68
N LEU A 180 14.87 -12.50 4.75
CA LEU A 180 13.96 -11.86 3.80
C LEU A 180 14.17 -12.31 2.35
N ASP A 181 13.09 -12.42 1.60
CA ASP A 181 13.14 -12.54 0.13
C ASP A 181 13.27 -11.17 -0.52
N ILE A 182 14.53 -10.70 -0.60
CA ILE A 182 14.88 -9.41 -1.21
C ILE A 182 14.47 -9.35 -2.69
N GLU A 183 14.56 -10.45 -3.42
CA GLU A 183 14.19 -10.48 -4.83
C GLU A 183 12.67 -10.37 -5.02
N ALA A 184 11.87 -10.99 -4.15
CA ALA A 184 10.41 -10.80 -4.16
C ALA A 184 10.01 -9.36 -3.82
N ARG A 185 10.69 -8.71 -2.84
CA ARG A 185 10.50 -7.28 -2.54
C ARG A 185 10.82 -6.41 -3.76
N ARG A 186 11.96 -6.66 -4.39
CA ARG A 186 12.39 -5.94 -5.59
C ARG A 186 11.41 -6.14 -6.75
N ALA A 187 10.90 -7.36 -6.93
CA ALA A 187 9.90 -7.66 -7.95
C ALA A 187 8.60 -6.92 -7.70
N PHE A 188 8.14 -6.83 -6.44
CA PHE A 188 6.96 -6.03 -6.06
C PHE A 188 7.15 -4.55 -6.42
N TRP A 189 8.27 -3.93 -6.04
CA TRP A 189 8.51 -2.52 -6.34
C TRP A 189 8.73 -2.25 -7.84
N THR A 190 9.32 -3.20 -8.56
CA THR A 190 9.41 -3.12 -10.03
C THR A 190 8.01 -3.12 -10.65
N TRP A 191 7.14 -4.04 -10.23
CA TRP A 191 5.75 -4.07 -10.67
C TRP A 191 4.98 -2.79 -10.29
N TYR A 192 5.21 -2.26 -9.08
CA TYR A 192 4.61 -1.01 -8.62
C TYR A 192 4.93 0.15 -9.57
N LEU A 193 6.21 0.31 -9.92
CA LEU A 193 6.70 1.35 -10.81
C LEU A 193 6.24 1.16 -12.27
N ASP A 194 6.22 -0.08 -12.75
CA ASP A 194 5.99 -0.38 -14.17
C ASP A 194 4.50 -0.53 -14.52
N VAL A 195 3.67 -0.96 -13.55
CA VAL A 195 2.29 -1.37 -13.81
C VAL A 195 1.29 -0.63 -12.92
N ALA A 196 1.47 -0.66 -11.58
CA ALA A 196 0.45 -0.22 -10.64
C ALA A 196 0.14 1.28 -10.78
N ILE A 197 1.17 2.12 -10.91
CA ILE A 197 1.02 3.57 -11.06
C ILE A 197 0.21 3.90 -12.32
N LEU A 198 0.58 3.33 -13.46
CA LEU A 198 -0.12 3.59 -14.73
C LEU A 198 -1.56 3.06 -14.68
N TRP A 199 -1.77 1.90 -14.09
CA TRP A 199 -3.11 1.34 -13.92
C TRP A 199 -3.99 2.28 -13.08
N ALA A 200 -3.48 2.75 -11.94
CA ALA A 200 -4.22 3.66 -11.05
C ALA A 200 -4.61 4.98 -11.73
N LEU A 201 -3.77 5.50 -12.63
CA LEU A 201 -4.03 6.74 -13.37
C LEU A 201 -5.03 6.58 -14.52
N THR A 202 -5.35 5.35 -14.91
CA THR A 202 -6.26 5.05 -16.04
C THR A 202 -7.61 4.46 -15.60
N THR A 203 -7.80 4.22 -14.29
CA THR A 203 -9.02 3.69 -13.68
C THR A 203 -9.90 4.81 -13.12
#